data_d97140e23da384a8a0f12ebbb6d6e0f8
#
_entry.id   d97140e23da384a8a0f12ebbb6d6e0f8
#
_cell.length_a   1.000
_cell.length_b   1.000
_cell.length_c   1.000
_cell.angle_alpha   90.00
_cell.angle_beta   90.00
_cell.angle_gamma   90.00
#
_symmetry.space_group_name_H-M   'P 1'
#
loop_
_entity.id
_entity.type
_entity.pdbx_description
1 polymer ?
#
loop_
_entity_poly.entity_id
_entity_poly.type
_entity_poly.pdbx_seq_one_letter_code
_entity_poly.pdbx_strand_id
1 'polypeptide(L)'
;KQTFLKIVKNGELPNMLLTGSAGLGKTTVARALCNELGLDYILINGSEEGNIDTLRTKIKQFASSVSLQGGIKVVILDKADYLNPQSTQPALRAFIEEFSNNCRFILTCNFKNRIIEPLHSRCGVYEFNIGDKATLCGEFMTRCQIILTDEGVVCHDNQVLADIIMKHFPDWRRVLNELQRFGIANGCIDKSILVNISDTNYDNLFTYLKNKDFKKMRNWVVNNIDTDASAIFRAIYDRMSDKVSPQSIPQLVLILADYQYKNAFVADHELNVVACLTEVMSDVQFS
;
A
#
# COMPACT_ATOMS: atom_id res chain seq x y z
N LYS A 1 0.64 -8.92 -16.20
CA LYS A 1 1.94 -8.83 -16.92
C LYS A 1 1.74 -8.99 -18.43
N GLN A 2 1.14 -10.07 -18.92
CA GLN A 2 0.93 -10.32 -20.36
C GLN A 2 0.17 -9.20 -21.09
N THR A 3 -0.86 -8.63 -20.48
CA THR A 3 -1.65 -7.54 -21.07
C THR A 3 -0.81 -6.29 -21.30
N PHE A 4 0.02 -5.89 -20.32
CA PHE A 4 0.92 -4.74 -20.46
C PHE A 4 2.01 -4.96 -21.51
N LEU A 5 2.55 -6.16 -21.63
CA LEU A 5 3.49 -6.51 -22.70
C LEU A 5 2.84 -6.43 -24.09
N LYS A 6 1.56 -6.78 -24.22
CA LYS A 6 0.82 -6.61 -25.48
C LYS A 6 0.62 -5.12 -25.83
N ILE A 7 0.33 -4.27 -24.83
CA ILE A 7 0.20 -2.81 -25.02
C ILE A 7 1.52 -2.24 -25.54
N VAL A 8 2.64 -2.58 -24.91
CA VAL A 8 3.97 -2.14 -25.37
C VAL A 8 4.25 -2.62 -26.79
N LYS A 9 3.96 -3.90 -27.11
CA LYS A 9 4.19 -4.46 -28.44
C LYS A 9 3.34 -3.79 -29.52
N ASN A 10 2.11 -3.39 -29.19
CA ASN A 10 1.21 -2.73 -30.13
C ASN A 10 1.51 -1.24 -30.29
N GLY A 11 2.24 -0.63 -29.37
CA GLY A 11 2.57 0.79 -29.41
C GLY A 11 1.41 1.73 -29.04
N GLU A 12 0.26 1.21 -28.64
CA GLU A 12 -0.94 1.99 -28.34
C GLU A 12 -1.29 1.92 -26.85
N LEU A 13 -1.28 3.07 -26.18
CA LEU A 13 -1.65 3.19 -24.78
C LEU A 13 -3.10 3.68 -24.63
N PRO A 14 -4.02 2.88 -24.07
CA PRO A 14 -5.38 3.32 -23.76
C PRO A 14 -5.41 4.13 -22.45
N ASN A 15 -6.55 4.79 -22.18
CA ASN A 15 -6.82 5.28 -20.84
C ASN A 15 -6.97 4.10 -19.86
N MET A 16 -6.36 4.19 -18.70
CA MET A 16 -6.24 3.06 -17.77
C MET A 16 -6.61 3.46 -16.34
N LEU A 17 -7.28 2.56 -15.65
CA LEU A 17 -7.47 2.61 -14.19
C LEU A 17 -6.80 1.38 -13.57
N LEU A 18 -5.66 1.61 -12.90
CA LEU A 18 -4.89 0.58 -12.21
C LEU A 18 -5.32 0.52 -10.75
N THR A 19 -5.95 -0.57 -10.34
CA THR A 19 -6.50 -0.73 -8.98
C THR A 19 -5.90 -1.93 -8.25
N GLY A 20 -5.83 -1.86 -6.93
CA GLY A 20 -5.32 -2.94 -6.07
C GLY A 20 -4.62 -2.43 -4.83
N SER A 21 -4.24 -3.31 -3.92
CA SER A 21 -3.60 -2.96 -2.64
C SER A 21 -2.32 -2.13 -2.80
N ALA A 22 -1.92 -1.43 -1.74
CA ALA A 22 -0.66 -0.70 -1.70
C ALA A 22 0.54 -1.62 -1.96
N GLY A 23 1.63 -1.07 -2.50
CA GLY A 23 2.88 -1.82 -2.69
C GLY A 23 2.93 -2.75 -3.92
N LEU A 24 1.83 -2.96 -4.66
CA LEU A 24 1.76 -3.87 -5.82
C LEU A 24 2.38 -3.31 -7.12
N GLY A 25 2.98 -2.14 -7.09
CA GLY A 25 3.70 -1.58 -8.25
C GLY A 25 2.83 -0.87 -9.29
N LYS A 26 1.58 -0.46 -8.98
CA LYS A 26 0.68 0.24 -9.93
C LYS A 26 1.34 1.45 -10.59
N THR A 27 1.86 2.39 -9.79
CA THR A 27 2.54 3.59 -10.28
C THR A 27 3.84 3.26 -11.02
N THR A 28 4.55 2.21 -10.57
CA THR A 28 5.76 1.72 -11.25
C THR A 28 5.44 1.21 -12.65
N VAL A 29 4.38 0.42 -12.80
CA VAL A 29 3.91 -0.07 -14.11
C VAL A 29 3.46 1.08 -15.00
N ALA A 30 2.73 2.07 -14.47
CA ALA A 30 2.32 3.24 -15.23
C ALA A 30 3.52 3.99 -15.82
N ARG A 31 4.55 4.25 -15.00
CA ARG A 31 5.79 4.90 -15.45
C ARG A 31 6.60 4.04 -16.43
N ALA A 32 6.70 2.74 -16.15
CA ALA A 32 7.40 1.81 -17.04
C ALA A 32 6.76 1.75 -18.43
N LEU A 33 5.43 1.73 -18.53
CA LEU A 33 4.72 1.78 -19.81
C LEU A 33 5.04 3.05 -20.60
N CYS A 34 5.07 4.22 -19.95
CA CYS A 34 5.42 5.47 -20.60
C CYS A 34 6.88 5.45 -21.11
N ASN A 35 7.81 4.97 -20.29
CA ASN A 35 9.22 4.88 -20.67
C ASN A 35 9.47 3.90 -21.82
N GLU A 36 8.87 2.70 -21.78
CA GLU A 36 9.00 1.70 -22.84
C GLU A 36 8.40 2.16 -24.18
N LEU A 37 7.34 2.96 -24.14
CA LEU A 37 6.70 3.53 -25.32
C LEU A 37 7.32 4.86 -25.77
N GLY A 38 8.31 5.40 -25.05
CA GLY A 38 8.93 6.69 -25.34
C GLY A 38 7.94 7.87 -25.26
N LEU A 39 6.95 7.82 -24.33
CA LEU A 39 5.92 8.84 -24.22
C LEU A 39 6.25 9.86 -23.15
N ASP A 40 6.05 11.15 -23.47
CA ASP A 40 6.13 12.22 -22.47
C ASP A 40 4.99 12.06 -21.44
N TYR A 41 5.32 12.13 -20.17
CA TYR A 41 4.30 12.06 -19.12
C TYR A 41 4.52 13.02 -17.97
N ILE A 42 3.43 13.41 -17.30
CA ILE A 42 3.45 14.06 -15.99
C ILE A 42 2.86 13.11 -14.95
N LEU A 43 3.41 13.19 -13.73
CA LEU A 43 2.88 12.49 -12.57
C LEU A 43 2.26 13.52 -11.61
N ILE A 44 0.98 13.35 -11.29
CA ILE A 44 0.25 14.18 -10.35
C ILE A 44 -0.21 13.29 -9.19
N ASN A 45 0.12 13.68 -7.96
CA ASN A 45 -0.27 12.95 -6.76
C ASN A 45 -1.64 13.46 -6.26
N GLY A 46 -2.68 12.66 -6.39
CA GLY A 46 -4.04 13.03 -5.98
C GLY A 46 -4.21 13.30 -4.49
N SER A 47 -3.33 12.76 -3.63
CA SER A 47 -3.36 13.04 -2.19
C SER A 47 -2.75 14.39 -1.80
N GLU A 48 -1.90 14.98 -2.62
CA GLU A 48 -1.22 16.24 -2.36
C GLU A 48 -1.75 17.38 -3.23
N GLU A 49 -2.07 17.07 -4.47
CA GLU A 49 -2.42 18.03 -5.51
C GLU A 49 -3.90 17.91 -5.93
N GLY A 50 -4.75 17.38 -5.05
CA GLY A 50 -6.17 17.06 -5.32
C GLY A 50 -7.09 18.28 -5.54
N ASN A 51 -6.58 19.51 -5.48
CA ASN A 51 -7.35 20.72 -5.78
C ASN A 51 -7.68 20.80 -7.27
N ILE A 52 -8.95 21.05 -7.58
CA ILE A 52 -9.47 21.11 -8.95
C ILE A 52 -8.76 22.14 -9.83
N ASP A 53 -8.42 23.33 -9.30
CA ASP A 53 -7.79 24.40 -10.05
C ASP A 53 -6.33 24.07 -10.37
N THR A 54 -5.62 23.45 -9.41
CA THR A 54 -4.26 22.97 -9.61
C THR A 54 -4.22 21.89 -10.69
N LEU A 55 -5.12 20.91 -10.62
CA LEU A 55 -5.24 19.85 -11.62
C LEU A 55 -5.57 20.39 -13.00
N ARG A 56 -6.56 21.31 -13.07
CA ARG A 56 -6.96 21.92 -14.33
C ARG A 56 -5.80 22.66 -14.98
N THR A 57 -5.08 23.45 -14.23
CA THR A 57 -3.93 24.22 -14.74
C THR A 57 -2.82 23.31 -15.23
N LYS A 58 -2.39 22.33 -14.43
CA LYS A 58 -1.32 21.40 -14.79
C LYS A 58 -1.67 20.55 -16.00
N ILE A 59 -2.87 19.97 -16.01
CA ILE A 59 -3.32 19.11 -17.13
C ILE A 59 -3.43 19.93 -18.40
N LYS A 60 -4.05 21.12 -18.38
CA LYS A 60 -4.19 21.98 -19.56
C LYS A 60 -2.83 22.41 -20.09
N GLN A 61 -1.93 22.90 -19.24
CA GLN A 61 -0.59 23.31 -19.66
C GLN A 61 0.17 22.16 -20.32
N PHE A 62 0.14 20.98 -19.72
CA PHE A 62 0.81 19.83 -20.26
C PHE A 62 0.16 19.35 -21.55
N ALA A 63 -1.17 19.19 -21.60
CA ALA A 63 -1.88 18.70 -22.77
C ALA A 63 -1.81 19.64 -23.98
N SER A 64 -1.76 20.96 -23.74
CA SER A 64 -1.68 21.97 -24.81
C SER A 64 -0.27 22.19 -25.33
N SER A 65 0.79 21.78 -24.60
CA SER A 65 2.16 21.92 -25.08
C SER A 65 2.50 20.85 -26.12
N VAL A 66 3.45 21.12 -27.01
CA VAL A 66 3.91 20.13 -28.00
C VAL A 66 4.77 19.07 -27.32
N SER A 67 4.63 17.81 -27.70
CA SER A 67 5.52 16.74 -27.22
C SER A 67 6.91 16.90 -27.84
N LEU A 68 7.96 16.79 -27.04
CA LEU A 68 9.35 16.85 -27.50
C LEU A 68 9.75 15.58 -28.29
N GLN A 69 9.10 14.46 -28.01
CA GLN A 69 9.39 13.18 -28.66
C GLN A 69 8.40 12.87 -29.81
N GLY A 70 7.39 13.74 -30.01
CA GLY A 70 6.28 13.48 -30.92
C GLY A 70 5.30 12.44 -30.34
N GLY A 71 4.03 12.53 -30.73
CA GLY A 71 3.02 11.56 -30.32
C GLY A 71 2.14 11.98 -29.15
N ILE A 72 1.49 11.00 -28.55
CA ILE A 72 0.52 11.17 -27.45
C ILE A 72 1.27 11.38 -26.13
N LYS A 73 0.76 12.28 -25.30
CA LYS A 73 1.25 12.51 -23.94
C LYS A 73 0.46 11.72 -22.90
N VAL A 74 1.01 11.52 -21.74
CA VAL A 74 0.34 10.76 -20.67
C VAL A 74 0.25 11.54 -19.37
N VAL A 75 -0.94 11.62 -18.82
CA VAL A 75 -1.18 12.14 -17.49
C VAL A 75 -1.36 10.97 -16.54
N ILE A 76 -0.41 10.78 -15.63
CA ILE A 76 -0.50 9.76 -14.57
C ILE A 76 -1.04 10.44 -13.32
N LEU A 77 -2.23 10.02 -12.87
CA LEU A 77 -2.88 10.45 -11.64
C LEU A 77 -2.71 9.37 -10.58
N ASP A 78 -1.69 9.54 -9.75
CA ASP A 78 -1.41 8.60 -8.66
C ASP A 78 -2.35 8.86 -7.48
N LYS A 79 -2.85 7.83 -6.84
CA LYS A 79 -3.81 7.88 -5.74
C LYS A 79 -5.09 8.67 -6.09
N ALA A 80 -5.69 8.38 -7.24
CA ALA A 80 -6.89 9.05 -7.70
C ALA A 80 -8.11 8.88 -6.76
N ASP A 81 -8.11 7.87 -5.91
CA ASP A 81 -9.10 7.62 -4.86
C ASP A 81 -9.08 8.64 -3.71
N TYR A 82 -8.10 9.54 -3.66
CA TYR A 82 -8.07 10.71 -2.76
C TYR A 82 -8.70 11.96 -3.38
N LEU A 83 -8.95 11.97 -4.68
CA LEU A 83 -9.59 13.09 -5.36
C LEU A 83 -11.07 13.19 -4.97
N ASN A 84 -11.53 14.43 -4.78
CA ASN A 84 -12.92 14.68 -4.39
C ASN A 84 -13.89 14.14 -5.46
N PRO A 85 -14.81 13.21 -5.09
CA PRO A 85 -15.74 12.59 -6.04
C PRO A 85 -16.84 13.51 -6.54
N GLN A 86 -17.09 14.65 -5.86
CA GLN A 86 -18.15 15.59 -6.25
C GLN A 86 -17.62 16.75 -7.12
N SER A 87 -16.33 17.02 -7.11
CA SER A 87 -15.74 18.16 -7.84
C SER A 87 -14.63 17.74 -8.79
N THR A 88 -13.58 17.13 -8.28
CA THR A 88 -12.35 16.89 -9.04
C THR A 88 -12.49 15.70 -9.99
N GLN A 89 -13.10 14.61 -9.56
CA GLN A 89 -13.29 13.44 -10.43
C GLN A 89 -14.22 13.72 -11.62
N PRO A 90 -15.36 14.46 -11.48
CA PRO A 90 -16.15 14.91 -12.63
C PRO A 90 -15.37 15.80 -13.61
N ALA A 91 -14.46 16.67 -13.10
CA ALA A 91 -13.60 17.47 -13.96
C ALA A 91 -12.62 16.61 -14.78
N LEU A 92 -12.07 15.55 -14.18
CA LEU A 92 -11.22 14.59 -14.91
C LEU A 92 -11.95 13.90 -16.05
N ARG A 93 -13.22 13.56 -15.86
CA ARG A 93 -14.05 13.02 -16.94
C ARG A 93 -14.05 13.98 -18.14
N ALA A 94 -14.25 15.28 -17.90
CA ALA A 94 -14.24 16.29 -18.97
C ALA A 94 -12.86 16.38 -19.65
N PHE A 95 -11.76 16.30 -18.88
CA PHE A 95 -10.39 16.36 -19.45
C PHE A 95 -10.07 15.12 -20.31
N ILE A 96 -10.51 13.94 -19.92
CA ILE A 96 -10.33 12.70 -20.72
C ILE A 96 -11.01 12.86 -22.09
N GLU A 97 -12.17 13.50 -22.15
CA GLU A 97 -12.88 13.76 -23.40
C GLU A 97 -12.23 14.91 -24.20
N GLU A 98 -11.94 16.04 -23.55
CA GLU A 98 -11.37 17.25 -24.15
C GLU A 98 -10.01 16.97 -24.82
N PHE A 99 -9.15 16.18 -24.15
CA PHE A 99 -7.78 15.92 -24.60
C PHE A 99 -7.59 14.53 -25.24
N SER A 100 -8.68 13.86 -25.62
CA SER A 100 -8.64 12.48 -26.15
C SER A 100 -7.72 12.29 -27.37
N ASN A 101 -7.53 13.32 -28.18
CA ASN A 101 -6.65 13.28 -29.35
C ASN A 101 -5.16 13.40 -29.00
N ASN A 102 -4.82 14.09 -27.91
CA ASN A 102 -3.44 14.48 -27.57
C ASN A 102 -2.91 13.77 -26.32
N CYS A 103 -3.81 13.32 -25.44
CA CYS A 103 -3.42 12.78 -24.15
C CYS A 103 -4.11 11.44 -23.86
N ARG A 104 -3.42 10.62 -23.07
CA ARG A 104 -3.99 9.47 -22.36
C ARG A 104 -3.86 9.65 -20.86
N PHE A 105 -4.75 9.02 -20.13
CA PHE A 105 -4.80 9.13 -18.69
C PHE A 105 -4.60 7.76 -18.05
N ILE A 106 -3.67 7.67 -17.11
CA ILE A 106 -3.48 6.50 -16.25
C ILE A 106 -3.80 6.91 -14.83
N LEU A 107 -4.89 6.39 -14.29
CA LEU A 107 -5.28 6.59 -12.91
C LEU A 107 -4.81 5.40 -12.07
N THR A 108 -4.25 5.64 -10.90
CA THR A 108 -3.99 4.57 -9.93
C THR A 108 -4.86 4.77 -8.70
N CYS A 109 -5.37 3.71 -8.12
CA CYS A 109 -6.12 3.76 -6.86
C CYS A 109 -5.92 2.50 -6.03
N ASN A 110 -6.10 2.62 -4.72
CA ASN A 110 -6.17 1.45 -3.84
C ASN A 110 -7.61 0.95 -3.71
N PHE A 111 -8.58 1.87 -3.70
CA PHE A 111 -9.99 1.58 -3.50
C PHE A 111 -10.80 1.94 -4.75
N LYS A 112 -11.14 0.92 -5.54
CA LYS A 112 -11.92 1.06 -6.79
C LYS A 112 -13.26 1.76 -6.56
N ASN A 113 -13.93 1.47 -5.45
CA ASN A 113 -15.22 2.03 -5.07
C ASN A 113 -15.21 3.52 -4.74
N ARG A 114 -14.04 4.13 -4.57
CA ARG A 114 -13.90 5.58 -4.39
C ARG A 114 -13.79 6.35 -5.71
N ILE A 115 -13.69 5.65 -6.83
CA ILE A 115 -13.67 6.24 -8.15
C ILE A 115 -15.08 6.22 -8.71
N ILE A 116 -15.54 7.37 -9.24
CA ILE A 116 -16.91 7.49 -9.79
C ILE A 116 -17.08 6.64 -11.05
N GLU A 117 -18.28 6.07 -11.24
CA GLU A 117 -18.64 5.20 -12.37
C GLU A 117 -18.31 5.80 -13.76
N PRO A 118 -18.53 7.12 -14.01
CA PRO A 118 -18.16 7.72 -15.30
C PRO A 118 -16.69 7.64 -15.67
N LEU A 119 -15.76 7.48 -14.71
CA LEU A 119 -14.34 7.26 -14.97
C LEU A 119 -14.06 5.79 -15.27
N HIS A 120 -14.78 4.86 -14.65
CA HIS A 120 -14.67 3.43 -14.98
C HIS A 120 -15.05 3.15 -16.45
N SER A 121 -16.08 3.82 -16.97
CA SER A 121 -16.52 3.63 -18.36
C SER A 121 -15.55 4.21 -19.40
N ARG A 122 -14.66 5.13 -19.01
CA ARG A 122 -13.69 5.80 -19.90
C ARG A 122 -12.30 5.24 -19.85
N CYS A 123 -12.04 4.39 -18.86
CA CYS A 123 -10.72 3.80 -18.63
C CYS A 123 -10.83 2.27 -18.63
N GLY A 124 -9.90 1.61 -19.29
CA GLY A 124 -9.73 0.17 -19.10
C GLY A 124 -9.33 -0.13 -17.65
N VAL A 125 -10.12 -0.92 -16.95
CA VAL A 125 -9.85 -1.27 -15.55
C VAL A 125 -8.92 -2.46 -15.48
N TYR A 126 -7.76 -2.28 -14.83
CA TYR A 126 -6.75 -3.33 -14.63
C TYR A 126 -6.56 -3.56 -13.14
N GLU A 127 -7.04 -4.71 -12.68
CA GLU A 127 -6.93 -5.09 -11.28
C GLU A 127 -5.59 -5.80 -11.02
N PHE A 128 -4.84 -5.27 -10.06
CA PHE A 128 -3.61 -5.88 -9.55
C PHE A 128 -4.00 -6.87 -8.46
N ASN A 129 -4.51 -8.02 -8.90
CA ASN A 129 -4.89 -9.10 -8.00
C ASN A 129 -3.66 -9.94 -7.65
N ILE A 130 -3.64 -10.40 -6.42
CA ILE A 130 -2.66 -11.34 -5.94
C ILE A 130 -3.05 -12.70 -6.54
N GLY A 131 -2.29 -13.14 -7.54
CA GLY A 131 -2.42 -14.47 -8.13
C GLY A 131 -1.83 -15.56 -7.23
N ASP A 132 -1.14 -16.53 -7.82
CA ASP A 132 -0.42 -17.52 -7.05
C ASP A 132 0.70 -16.87 -6.23
N LYS A 133 0.53 -16.91 -4.91
CA LYS A 133 1.46 -16.31 -3.93
C LYS A 133 2.86 -16.88 -4.08
N ALA A 134 3.00 -18.19 -4.27
CA ALA A 134 4.29 -18.86 -4.34
C ALA A 134 5.09 -18.41 -5.57
N THR A 135 4.44 -18.38 -6.73
CA THR A 135 5.06 -17.89 -7.99
C THR A 135 5.48 -16.42 -7.88
N LEU A 136 4.62 -15.56 -7.34
CA LEU A 136 4.92 -14.15 -7.19
C LEU A 136 6.07 -13.89 -6.21
N CYS A 137 6.11 -14.60 -5.08
CA CYS A 137 7.21 -14.51 -4.13
C CYS A 137 8.54 -15.00 -4.75
N GLY A 138 8.52 -16.08 -5.55
CA GLY A 138 9.68 -16.59 -6.25
C GLY A 138 10.24 -15.61 -7.30
N GLU A 139 9.36 -15.03 -8.15
CA GLU A 139 9.76 -13.99 -9.11
C GLU A 139 10.35 -12.76 -8.40
N PHE A 140 9.73 -12.35 -7.28
CA PHE A 140 10.21 -11.20 -6.53
C PHE A 140 11.52 -11.49 -5.78
N MET A 141 11.69 -12.70 -5.26
CA MET A 141 12.95 -13.14 -4.63
C MET A 141 14.14 -13.05 -5.63
N THR A 142 13.94 -13.53 -6.87
CA THR A 142 14.92 -13.40 -7.93
C THR A 142 15.26 -11.93 -8.20
N ARG A 143 14.27 -11.05 -8.21
CA ARG A 143 14.50 -9.61 -8.38
C ARG A 143 15.25 -8.99 -7.21
N CYS A 144 14.96 -9.38 -5.97
CA CYS A 144 15.70 -8.92 -4.79
C CYS A 144 17.17 -9.36 -4.84
N GLN A 145 17.45 -10.59 -5.27
CA GLN A 145 18.83 -11.09 -5.43
C GLN A 145 19.63 -10.25 -6.44
N ILE A 146 19.03 -9.89 -7.57
CA ILE A 146 19.64 -9.01 -8.57
C ILE A 146 19.95 -7.65 -7.94
N ILE A 147 18.98 -7.03 -7.28
CA ILE A 147 19.17 -5.72 -6.63
C ILE A 147 20.27 -5.77 -5.58
N LEU A 148 20.30 -6.79 -4.72
CA LEU A 148 21.34 -6.93 -3.69
C LEU A 148 22.72 -7.09 -4.31
N THR A 149 22.83 -7.83 -5.43
CA THR A 149 24.09 -8.00 -6.18
C THR A 149 24.55 -6.67 -6.78
N ASP A 150 23.64 -5.92 -7.41
CA ASP A 150 23.94 -4.62 -8.04
C ASP A 150 24.38 -3.58 -6.99
N GLU A 151 23.82 -3.64 -5.78
CA GLU A 151 24.16 -2.76 -4.65
C GLU A 151 25.37 -3.27 -3.83
N GLY A 152 25.97 -4.41 -4.20
CA GLY A 152 27.13 -4.98 -3.51
C GLY A 152 26.83 -5.53 -2.11
N VAL A 153 25.56 -5.80 -1.79
CA VAL A 153 25.11 -6.36 -0.50
C VAL A 153 25.07 -7.87 -0.58
N VAL A 154 25.83 -8.54 0.28
CA VAL A 154 25.88 -10.02 0.31
C VAL A 154 24.69 -10.58 1.08
N CYS A 155 23.96 -11.51 0.48
CA CYS A 155 22.93 -12.28 1.15
C CYS A 155 23.48 -13.68 1.47
N HIS A 156 23.69 -13.97 2.76
CA HIS A 156 24.28 -15.24 3.21
C HIS A 156 23.31 -16.42 3.20
N ASP A 157 22.00 -16.15 3.32
CA ASP A 157 20.98 -17.19 3.42
C ASP A 157 19.71 -16.80 2.66
N ASN A 158 19.44 -17.53 1.59
CA ASN A 158 18.24 -17.33 0.78
C ASN A 158 16.94 -17.59 1.56
N GLN A 159 16.97 -18.39 2.61
CA GLN A 159 15.80 -18.63 3.45
C GLN A 159 15.38 -17.34 4.19
N VAL A 160 16.36 -16.57 4.68
CA VAL A 160 16.11 -15.27 5.32
C VAL A 160 15.41 -14.31 4.35
N LEU A 161 15.84 -14.26 3.10
CA LEU A 161 15.20 -13.45 2.07
C LEU A 161 13.75 -13.90 1.80
N ALA A 162 13.53 -15.22 1.72
CA ALA A 162 12.20 -15.78 1.56
C ALA A 162 11.28 -15.43 2.74
N ASP A 163 11.78 -15.53 3.97
CA ASP A 163 11.01 -15.25 5.19
C ASP A 163 10.59 -13.76 5.25
N ILE A 164 11.48 -12.83 4.88
CA ILE A 164 11.17 -11.40 4.79
C ILE A 164 10.09 -11.14 3.75
N ILE A 165 10.22 -11.74 2.56
CA ILE A 165 9.26 -11.61 1.47
C ILE A 165 7.88 -12.13 1.91
N MET A 166 7.84 -13.33 2.49
CA MET A 166 6.59 -13.94 2.95
C MET A 166 5.91 -13.13 4.05
N LYS A 167 6.70 -12.53 4.94
CA LYS A 167 6.23 -11.72 6.06
C LYS A 167 5.55 -10.42 5.60
N HIS A 168 6.14 -9.72 4.64
CA HIS A 168 5.62 -8.45 4.16
C HIS A 168 4.73 -8.56 2.92
N PHE A 169 4.54 -9.77 2.40
CA PHE A 169 3.64 -9.98 1.27
C PHE A 169 2.24 -9.42 1.56
N PRO A 170 1.64 -8.66 0.64
CA PRO A 170 2.07 -8.37 -0.73
C PRO A 170 2.79 -7.01 -0.90
N ASP A 171 3.26 -6.38 0.16
CA ASP A 171 3.91 -5.06 0.10
C ASP A 171 5.40 -5.18 -0.25
N TRP A 172 5.69 -5.25 -1.55
CA TRP A 172 7.05 -5.31 -2.08
C TRP A 172 7.91 -4.11 -1.71
N ARG A 173 7.31 -2.94 -1.55
CA ARG A 173 8.03 -1.72 -1.14
C ARG A 173 8.61 -1.87 0.25
N ARG A 174 7.83 -2.41 1.17
CA ARG A 174 8.26 -2.65 2.54
C ARG A 174 9.42 -3.65 2.59
N VAL A 175 9.36 -4.72 1.80
CA VAL A 175 10.48 -5.67 1.68
C VAL A 175 11.75 -4.97 1.24
N LEU A 176 11.70 -4.18 0.16
CA LEU A 176 12.88 -3.46 -0.35
C LEU A 176 13.42 -2.44 0.65
N ASN A 177 12.55 -1.70 1.33
CA ASN A 177 12.97 -0.75 2.36
C ASN A 177 13.68 -1.44 3.53
N GLU A 178 13.19 -2.60 3.99
CA GLU A 178 13.84 -3.37 5.06
C GLU A 178 15.19 -3.91 4.61
N LEU A 179 15.28 -4.47 3.41
CA LEU A 179 16.55 -4.95 2.84
C LEU A 179 17.55 -3.80 2.68
N GLN A 180 17.11 -2.64 2.20
CA GLN A 180 17.95 -1.46 2.06
C GLN A 180 18.46 -0.96 3.41
N ARG A 181 17.56 -0.78 4.37
CA ARG A 181 17.90 -0.31 5.73
C ARG A 181 18.94 -1.21 6.38
N PHE A 182 18.75 -2.54 6.28
CA PHE A 182 19.61 -3.51 6.89
C PHE A 182 20.95 -3.64 6.13
N GLY A 183 20.90 -3.63 4.80
CA GLY A 183 22.09 -3.68 3.93
C GLY A 183 23.02 -2.47 4.13
N ILE A 184 22.45 -1.26 4.26
CA ILE A 184 23.24 -0.05 4.58
C ILE A 184 23.89 -0.15 5.95
N ALA A 185 23.19 -0.67 6.95
CA ALA A 185 23.68 -0.74 8.33
C ALA A 185 24.78 -1.82 8.51
N ASN A 186 24.64 -2.96 7.84
CA ASN A 186 25.47 -4.14 8.12
C ASN A 186 26.31 -4.64 6.91
N GLY A 187 26.07 -4.12 5.71
CA GLY A 187 26.75 -4.55 4.48
C GLY A 187 26.34 -5.95 3.98
N CYS A 188 25.55 -6.68 4.74
CA CYS A 188 25.07 -8.02 4.37
C CYS A 188 23.67 -8.30 4.93
N ILE A 189 22.99 -9.27 4.35
CA ILE A 189 21.68 -9.76 4.84
C ILE A 189 21.89 -11.12 5.51
N ASP A 190 21.59 -11.19 6.80
CA ASP A 190 21.70 -12.40 7.61
C ASP A 190 20.47 -12.60 8.52
N LYS A 191 20.49 -13.61 9.38
CA LYS A 191 19.37 -13.95 10.27
C LYS A 191 19.04 -12.85 11.29
N SER A 192 19.95 -11.94 11.58
CA SER A 192 19.71 -10.86 12.52
C SER A 192 18.67 -9.84 12.02
N ILE A 193 18.44 -9.75 10.70
CA ILE A 193 17.34 -8.98 10.13
C ILE A 193 15.98 -9.49 10.62
N LEU A 194 15.81 -10.82 10.74
CA LEU A 194 14.56 -11.43 11.23
C LEU A 194 14.31 -11.10 12.70
N VAL A 195 15.35 -10.94 13.49
CA VAL A 195 15.25 -10.52 14.91
C VAL A 195 14.82 -9.06 15.01
N ASN A 196 15.36 -8.19 14.16
CA ASN A 196 14.99 -6.78 14.09
C ASN A 196 13.62 -6.54 13.43
N ILE A 197 13.21 -7.45 12.57
CA ILE A 197 11.88 -7.51 11.98
C ILE A 197 10.97 -8.39 12.87
N SER A 198 11.44 -8.85 14.05
CA SER A 198 10.61 -9.67 14.93
C SER A 198 9.25 -9.00 15.08
N ASP A 199 8.23 -9.76 14.79
CA ASP A 199 6.85 -9.35 14.98
C ASP A 199 6.78 -8.62 16.31
N THR A 200 6.21 -7.44 16.29
CA THR A 200 5.56 -6.90 17.47
C THR A 200 4.95 -8.11 18.14
N ASN A 201 5.50 -8.52 19.28
CA ASN A 201 5.27 -9.86 19.81
C ASN A 201 3.83 -9.95 20.35
N TYR A 202 2.86 -10.06 19.42
CA TYR A 202 1.44 -10.13 19.75
C TYR A 202 1.10 -11.34 20.62
N ASP A 203 1.87 -12.44 20.55
CA ASP A 203 1.64 -13.58 21.42
C ASP A 203 1.91 -13.21 22.89
N ASN A 204 2.94 -12.40 23.14
CA ASN A 204 3.17 -11.84 24.47
C ASN A 204 2.03 -10.90 24.87
N LEU A 205 1.57 -10.03 23.96
CA LEU A 205 0.42 -9.15 24.23
C LEU A 205 -0.80 -9.96 24.64
N PHE A 206 -1.20 -10.98 23.86
CA PHE A 206 -2.33 -11.84 24.21
C PHE A 206 -2.13 -12.56 25.57
N THR A 207 -0.91 -12.97 25.88
CA THR A 207 -0.58 -13.54 27.19
C THR A 207 -0.78 -12.52 28.31
N TYR A 208 -0.37 -11.27 28.13
CA TYR A 208 -0.57 -10.21 29.12
C TYR A 208 -2.04 -9.85 29.30
N LEU A 209 -2.82 -9.82 28.20
CA LEU A 209 -4.26 -9.58 28.24
C LEU A 209 -4.97 -10.71 28.99
N LYS A 210 -4.67 -11.98 28.67
CA LYS A 210 -5.23 -13.16 29.34
C LYS A 210 -4.95 -13.17 30.84
N ASN A 211 -3.71 -12.83 31.23
CA ASN A 211 -3.29 -12.81 32.62
C ASN A 211 -3.68 -11.51 33.36
N LYS A 212 -4.35 -10.58 32.70
CA LYS A 212 -4.73 -9.26 33.22
C LYS A 212 -3.53 -8.47 33.79
N ASP A 213 -2.35 -8.61 33.15
CA ASP A 213 -1.11 -7.92 33.55
C ASP A 213 -1.02 -6.55 32.86
N PHE A 214 -1.69 -5.57 33.46
CA PHE A 214 -1.73 -4.19 32.94
C PHE A 214 -0.33 -3.58 32.77
N LYS A 215 0.59 -3.84 33.71
CA LYS A 215 1.94 -3.25 33.67
C LYS A 215 2.72 -3.73 32.44
N LYS A 216 2.69 -5.03 32.18
CA LYS A 216 3.36 -5.61 31.01
C LYS A 216 2.68 -5.22 29.71
N MET A 217 1.36 -5.17 29.69
CA MET A 217 0.58 -4.71 28.53
C MET A 217 0.94 -3.26 28.18
N ARG A 218 0.95 -2.35 29.18
CA ARG A 218 1.34 -0.95 28.95
C ARG A 218 2.78 -0.84 28.45
N ASN A 219 3.73 -1.54 29.06
CA ASN A 219 5.12 -1.55 28.58
C ASN A 219 5.23 -2.06 27.15
N TRP A 220 4.43 -3.04 26.79
CA TRP A 220 4.37 -3.52 25.40
C TRP A 220 3.92 -2.41 24.44
N VAL A 221 2.88 -1.64 24.79
CA VAL A 221 2.40 -0.51 23.97
C VAL A 221 3.50 0.54 23.83
N VAL A 222 4.15 0.94 24.91
CA VAL A 222 5.25 1.93 24.89
C VAL A 222 6.39 1.47 23.97
N ASN A 223 6.76 0.20 24.02
CA ASN A 223 7.83 -0.36 23.19
C ASN A 223 7.44 -0.51 21.70
N ASN A 224 6.17 -0.36 21.38
CA ASN A 224 5.65 -0.47 20.02
C ASN A 224 4.90 0.80 19.55
N ILE A 225 5.20 1.94 20.18
CA ILE A 225 4.54 3.23 19.93
C ILE A 225 4.74 3.71 18.47
N ASP A 226 5.85 3.32 17.83
CA ASP A 226 6.13 3.64 16.41
C ASP A 226 5.22 2.88 15.43
N THR A 227 4.47 1.88 15.92
CA THR A 227 3.49 1.15 15.11
C THR A 227 2.19 1.94 15.08
N ASP A 228 1.64 2.18 13.89
CA ASP A 228 0.32 2.81 13.74
C ASP A 228 -0.73 2.04 14.56
N ALA A 229 -1.48 2.77 15.39
CA ALA A 229 -2.54 2.19 16.23
C ALA A 229 -3.56 1.38 15.41
N SER A 230 -3.89 1.83 14.19
CA SER A 230 -4.79 1.09 13.29
C SER A 230 -4.21 -0.26 12.86
N ALA A 231 -2.89 -0.34 12.72
CA ALA A 231 -2.19 -1.60 12.42
C ALA A 231 -2.22 -2.55 13.64
N ILE A 232 -2.13 -2.01 14.87
CA ILE A 232 -2.27 -2.80 16.11
C ILE A 232 -3.68 -3.39 16.20
N PHE A 233 -4.73 -2.58 16.03
CA PHE A 233 -6.11 -3.05 16.06
C PHE A 233 -6.37 -4.11 14.99
N ARG A 234 -5.87 -3.90 13.79
CA ARG A 234 -5.99 -4.87 12.69
C ARG A 234 -5.29 -6.18 13.01
N ALA A 235 -4.08 -6.14 13.56
CA ALA A 235 -3.32 -7.33 13.91
C ALA A 235 -3.98 -8.15 15.02
N ILE A 236 -4.65 -7.49 15.98
CA ILE A 236 -5.43 -8.16 17.02
C ILE A 236 -6.65 -8.83 16.40
N TYR A 237 -7.37 -8.13 15.52
CA TYR A 237 -8.52 -8.67 14.79
C TYR A 237 -8.15 -9.93 13.98
N ASP A 238 -7.06 -9.89 13.24
CA ASP A 238 -6.64 -11.01 12.38
C ASP A 238 -6.23 -12.28 13.18
N ARG A 239 -5.85 -12.12 14.46
CA ARG A 239 -5.40 -13.22 15.35
C ARG A 239 -6.44 -13.66 16.38
N MET A 240 -7.60 -13.01 16.44
CA MET A 240 -8.60 -13.25 17.49
C MET A 240 -9.17 -14.67 17.47
N SER A 241 -9.30 -15.28 16.28
CA SER A 241 -9.89 -16.60 16.10
C SER A 241 -9.18 -17.69 16.89
N ASP A 242 -7.86 -17.57 17.06
CA ASP A 242 -7.02 -18.57 17.72
C ASP A 242 -6.76 -18.26 19.21
N LYS A 243 -7.04 -17.04 19.65
CA LYS A 243 -6.62 -16.51 20.95
C LYS A 243 -7.80 -16.16 21.88
N VAL A 244 -8.98 -15.95 21.33
CA VAL A 244 -10.16 -15.46 22.05
C VAL A 244 -11.27 -16.50 22.00
N SER A 245 -12.01 -16.65 23.11
CA SER A 245 -13.15 -17.58 23.14
C SER A 245 -14.22 -17.17 22.11
N PRO A 246 -14.83 -18.10 21.37
CA PRO A 246 -15.81 -17.78 20.32
C PRO A 246 -16.96 -16.89 20.77
N GLN A 247 -17.37 -17.00 22.04
CA GLN A 247 -18.44 -16.20 22.63
C GLN A 247 -18.06 -14.72 22.82
N SER A 248 -16.76 -14.43 22.99
CA SER A 248 -16.25 -13.08 23.24
C SER A 248 -15.75 -12.38 21.96
N ILE A 249 -15.69 -13.07 20.82
CA ILE A 249 -15.28 -12.49 19.54
C ILE A 249 -16.14 -11.28 19.13
N PRO A 250 -17.49 -11.35 19.19
CA PRO A 250 -18.31 -10.19 18.84
C PRO A 250 -18.02 -8.96 19.70
N GLN A 251 -17.82 -9.15 21.00
CA GLN A 251 -17.50 -8.08 21.94
C GLN A 251 -16.15 -7.44 21.60
N LEU A 252 -15.11 -8.26 21.32
CA LEU A 252 -13.82 -7.76 20.90
C LEU A 252 -13.90 -6.91 19.63
N VAL A 253 -14.69 -7.35 18.64
CA VAL A 253 -14.87 -6.61 17.37
C VAL A 253 -15.52 -5.24 17.62
N LEU A 254 -16.51 -5.15 18.50
CA LEU A 254 -17.16 -3.88 18.85
C LEU A 254 -16.18 -2.93 19.53
N ILE A 255 -15.39 -3.42 20.49
CA ILE A 255 -14.37 -2.62 21.17
C ILE A 255 -13.33 -2.10 20.15
N LEU A 256 -12.78 -2.97 19.32
CA LEU A 256 -11.78 -2.57 18.32
C LEU A 256 -12.33 -1.53 17.33
N ALA A 257 -13.58 -1.69 16.87
CA ALA A 257 -14.21 -0.76 15.94
C ALA A 257 -14.41 0.63 16.57
N ASP A 258 -14.84 0.70 17.84
CA ASP A 258 -15.03 1.95 18.57
C ASP A 258 -13.70 2.70 18.78
N TYR A 259 -12.64 2.01 19.20
CA TYR A 259 -11.34 2.63 19.38
C TYR A 259 -10.63 2.96 18.06
N GLN A 260 -10.89 2.21 16.99
CA GLN A 260 -10.43 2.56 15.66
C GLN A 260 -11.09 3.84 15.14
N TYR A 261 -12.39 4.02 15.41
CA TYR A 261 -13.08 5.28 15.11
C TYR A 261 -12.52 6.44 15.93
N LYS A 262 -12.36 6.27 17.24
CA LYS A 262 -11.75 7.28 18.13
C LYS A 262 -10.33 7.66 17.71
N ASN A 263 -9.56 6.72 17.17
CA ASN A 263 -8.18 6.95 16.74
C ASN A 263 -8.01 8.07 15.70
N ALA A 264 -9.05 8.36 14.93
CA ALA A 264 -9.04 9.46 13.96
C ALA A 264 -9.12 10.86 14.61
N PHE A 265 -9.51 10.95 15.89
CA PHE A 265 -9.81 12.22 16.57
C PHE A 265 -9.00 12.45 17.84
N VAL A 266 -8.29 11.44 18.36
CA VAL A 266 -7.53 11.57 19.59
C VAL A 266 -6.19 12.28 19.35
N ALA A 267 -5.78 13.08 20.34
CA ALA A 267 -4.47 13.73 20.32
C ALA A 267 -3.34 12.78 20.76
N ASP A 268 -3.66 11.77 21.56
CA ASP A 268 -2.71 10.80 22.12
C ASP A 268 -3.12 9.38 21.69
N HIS A 269 -2.39 8.85 20.71
CA HIS A 269 -2.63 7.50 20.18
C HIS A 269 -2.19 6.41 21.16
N GLU A 270 -1.15 6.64 21.98
CA GLU A 270 -0.71 5.69 23.01
C GLU A 270 -1.82 5.46 24.03
N LEU A 271 -2.38 6.55 24.55
CA LEU A 271 -3.46 6.48 25.53
C LEU A 271 -4.69 5.77 24.95
N ASN A 272 -5.02 6.02 23.69
CA ASN A 272 -6.13 5.37 23.01
C ASN A 272 -5.94 3.85 22.89
N VAL A 273 -4.74 3.40 22.51
CA VAL A 273 -4.41 1.97 22.44
C VAL A 273 -4.43 1.32 23.81
N VAL A 274 -3.84 1.96 24.82
CA VAL A 274 -3.85 1.44 26.21
C VAL A 274 -5.27 1.34 26.75
N ALA A 275 -6.15 2.31 26.48
CA ALA A 275 -7.55 2.29 26.90
C ALA A 275 -8.31 1.12 26.21
N CYS A 276 -8.13 0.94 24.90
CA CYS A 276 -8.68 -0.17 24.15
C CYS A 276 -8.27 -1.53 24.75
N LEU A 277 -6.97 -1.74 24.97
CA LEU A 277 -6.46 -2.99 25.51
C LEU A 277 -6.89 -3.24 26.95
N THR A 278 -7.12 -2.18 27.73
CA THR A 278 -7.66 -2.28 29.09
C THR A 278 -9.11 -2.76 29.08
N GLU A 279 -9.94 -2.23 28.18
CA GLU A 279 -11.32 -2.67 28.01
C GLU A 279 -11.38 -4.11 27.49
N VAL A 280 -10.54 -4.47 26.51
CA VAL A 280 -10.38 -5.86 26.04
C VAL A 280 -9.98 -6.80 27.20
N MET A 281 -9.08 -6.38 28.07
CA MET A 281 -8.64 -7.16 29.24
C MET A 281 -9.76 -7.38 30.25
N SER A 282 -10.68 -6.40 30.38
CA SER A 282 -11.83 -6.50 31.29
C SER A 282 -12.92 -7.41 30.75
N ASP A 283 -13.30 -7.19 29.47
CA ASP A 283 -14.57 -7.65 28.92
C ASP A 283 -14.47 -8.88 28.01
N VAL A 284 -13.24 -9.24 27.61
CA VAL A 284 -13.00 -10.35 26.67
C VAL A 284 -12.40 -11.55 27.38
N GLN A 285 -12.95 -12.73 27.08
CA GLN A 285 -12.42 -14.00 27.57
C GLN A 285 -11.47 -14.61 26.53
N PHE A 286 -10.28 -14.96 26.96
CA PHE A 286 -9.24 -15.57 26.13
C PHE A 286 -9.27 -17.10 26.25
N SER A 287 -8.92 -17.79 25.16
CA SER A 287 -8.84 -19.24 25.08
C SER A 287 -7.67 -19.81 25.87
#